data_143e1e4f43b91e7ade47204b78a37e22
#
_entry.id   143e1e4f43b91e7ade47204b78a37e22
#
_cell.length_a   1.000
_cell.length_b   1.000
_cell.length_c   1.000
_cell.angle_alpha   90.00
_cell.angle_beta   90.00
_cell.angle_gamma   90.00
#
_symmetry.space_group_name_H-M   'P 1'
#
loop_
_entity.id
_entity.type
_entity.pdbx_description
1 polymer ?
#
loop_
_entity_poly.entity_id
_entity_poly.type
_entity_poly.pdbx_seq_one_letter_code
_entity_poly.pdbx_strand_id
1 'polypeptide(L)'
;MQETRPDAIVCANDWTAARLMHAILELGLSVPGDVRLVGIDDMEYASLLPVPLTTLRQPTREIGAAAFAAMLDRVSRPDAPVRDILLQTQLVVRRSCGASVNGAAKTRD
;
A
#
# COMPACT_ATOMS: atom_id res chain seq x y z
N MET A 1 28.68 16.28 -5.87
CA MET A 1 27.95 15.08 -5.46
C MET A 1 26.88 14.80 -6.49
N GLN A 2 26.86 13.60 -7.01
CA GLN A 2 25.87 13.22 -8.00
C GLN A 2 24.59 12.77 -7.27
N GLU A 3 23.50 13.47 -7.52
CA GLU A 3 22.23 13.09 -6.95
C GLU A 3 21.62 11.97 -7.80
N THR A 4 21.28 10.87 -7.13
CA THR A 4 20.60 9.76 -7.79
C THR A 4 19.12 9.80 -7.41
N ARG A 5 18.27 9.77 -8.44
CA ARG A 5 16.84 9.69 -8.25
C ARG A 5 16.42 8.23 -8.17
N PRO A 6 15.57 7.85 -7.22
CA PRO A 6 15.08 6.47 -7.18
C PRO A 6 14.12 6.21 -8.35
N ASP A 7 14.10 4.98 -8.83
CA ASP A 7 13.16 4.55 -9.87
C ASP A 7 11.78 4.26 -9.31
N ALA A 8 11.71 3.85 -8.05
CA ALA A 8 10.46 3.51 -7.39
C ALA A 8 10.56 3.79 -5.89
N ILE A 9 9.43 4.14 -5.29
CA ILE A 9 9.33 4.41 -3.86
C ILE A 9 8.11 3.69 -3.31
N VAL A 10 8.33 2.92 -2.23
CA VAL A 10 7.26 2.33 -1.44
C VAL A 10 7.04 3.23 -0.23
N CYS A 11 5.85 3.78 -0.12
CA CYS A 11 5.48 4.69 0.94
C CYS A 11 4.83 3.95 2.10
N ALA A 12 5.00 4.47 3.31
CA ALA A 12 4.46 3.85 4.52
C ALA A 12 2.93 3.73 4.50
N ASN A 13 2.26 4.64 3.82
CA ASN A 13 0.81 4.61 3.67
C ASN A 13 0.39 5.45 2.45
N ASP A 14 -0.90 5.38 2.11
CA ASP A 14 -1.44 6.09 0.95
C ASP A 14 -1.38 7.60 1.10
N TRP A 15 -1.52 8.11 2.32
CA TRP A 15 -1.44 9.54 2.56
C TRP A 15 -0.06 10.09 2.22
N THR A 16 0.99 9.41 2.68
CA THR A 16 2.36 9.76 2.35
C THR A 16 2.60 9.67 0.84
N ALA A 17 2.09 8.62 0.21
CA ALA A 17 2.20 8.44 -1.24
C ALA A 17 1.49 9.57 -2.01
N ALA A 18 0.31 9.99 -1.55
CA ALA A 18 -0.43 11.07 -2.18
C ALA A 18 0.34 12.39 -2.12
N ARG A 19 0.91 12.70 -0.96
CA ARG A 19 1.70 13.92 -0.79
C ARG A 19 2.97 13.88 -1.62
N LEU A 20 3.63 12.74 -1.66
CA LEU A 20 4.83 12.58 -2.48
C LEU A 20 4.50 12.70 -3.97
N MET A 21 3.40 12.09 -4.40
CA MET A 21 2.94 12.22 -5.79
C MET A 21 2.73 13.69 -6.16
N HIS A 22 2.08 14.44 -5.28
CA HIS A 22 1.88 15.87 -5.50
C HIS A 22 3.21 16.59 -5.69
N ALA A 23 4.17 16.34 -4.80
CA ALA A 23 5.49 16.98 -4.87
C ALA A 23 6.25 16.61 -6.16
N ILE A 24 6.18 15.33 -6.57
CA ILE A 24 6.82 14.86 -7.79
C ILE A 24 6.23 15.58 -9.01
N LEU A 25 4.91 15.68 -9.08
CA LEU A 25 4.23 16.34 -10.19
C LEU A 25 4.53 17.85 -10.21
N GLU A 26 4.63 18.48 -9.04
CA GLU A 26 5.00 19.89 -8.92
C GLU A 26 6.43 20.16 -9.46
N LEU A 27 7.32 19.18 -9.35
CA LEU A 27 8.65 19.27 -9.89
C LEU A 27 8.71 19.02 -11.40
N GLY A 28 7.57 18.78 -12.04
CA GLY A 28 7.51 18.49 -13.47
C GLY A 28 7.91 17.06 -13.82
N LEU A 29 8.05 16.20 -12.84
CA LEU A 29 8.34 14.79 -13.06
C LEU A 29 7.04 14.00 -13.18
N SER A 30 7.11 12.84 -13.83
CA SER A 30 5.94 12.01 -14.07
C SER A 30 5.90 10.78 -13.17
N VAL A 31 4.70 10.35 -12.85
CA VAL A 31 4.42 9.08 -12.17
C VAL A 31 3.52 8.29 -13.12
N PRO A 32 3.88 7.10 -13.51
CA PRO A 32 5.03 6.28 -13.13
C PRO A 32 6.28 6.49 -13.98
N GLY A 33 6.24 7.37 -14.96
CA GLY A 33 7.32 7.50 -15.95
C GLY A 33 8.70 7.75 -15.35
N ASP A 34 8.81 8.77 -14.50
CA ASP A 34 10.07 9.11 -13.85
C ASP A 34 10.25 8.38 -12.52
N VAL A 35 9.19 8.26 -11.76
CA VAL A 35 9.21 7.60 -10.45
C VAL A 35 7.92 6.78 -10.29
N ARG A 36 8.08 5.54 -9.86
CA ARG A 36 6.95 4.65 -9.57
C ARG A 36 6.62 4.73 -8.07
N LEU A 37 5.33 4.73 -7.75
CA LEU A 37 4.89 4.82 -6.35
C LEU A 37 3.98 3.66 -5.99
N VAL A 38 4.15 3.19 -4.75
CA VAL A 38 3.28 2.19 -4.13
C VAL A 38 2.97 2.66 -2.72
N GLY A 39 1.71 2.57 -2.32
CA GLY A 39 1.27 2.89 -0.97
C GLY A 39 0.83 1.67 -0.20
N ILE A 40 0.31 1.90 0.99
CA ILE A 40 -0.27 0.89 1.87
C ILE A 40 -1.54 1.48 2.46
N ASP A 41 -2.61 0.74 2.50
CA ASP A 41 -3.91 0.91 3.14
C ASP A 41 -5.10 0.76 2.19
N ASP A 42 -4.96 1.15 0.93
CA ASP A 42 -6.04 1.22 -0.05
C ASP A 42 -7.20 2.12 0.43
N MET A 43 -6.85 3.36 0.74
CA MET A 43 -7.81 4.39 1.08
C MET A 43 -8.70 4.71 -0.13
N GLU A 44 -9.91 5.20 0.12
CA GLU A 44 -10.85 5.53 -0.95
C GLU A 44 -10.25 6.46 -2.00
N TYR A 45 -9.47 7.47 -1.56
CA TYR A 45 -8.88 8.42 -2.49
C TYR A 45 -7.75 7.82 -3.34
N ALA A 46 -7.23 6.63 -3.03
CA ALA A 46 -6.13 6.04 -3.77
C ALA A 46 -6.44 5.90 -5.27
N SER A 47 -7.68 5.55 -5.60
CA SER A 47 -8.13 5.44 -6.99
C SER A 47 -8.44 6.78 -7.63
N LEU A 48 -8.53 7.85 -6.85
CA LEU A 48 -8.94 9.18 -7.31
C LEU A 48 -7.77 10.16 -7.46
N LEU A 49 -6.56 9.75 -7.11
CA LEU A 49 -5.38 10.58 -7.27
C LEU A 49 -5.10 10.86 -8.74
N PRO A 50 -4.34 11.93 -9.06
CA PRO A 50 -4.01 12.25 -10.46
C PRO A 50 -3.45 11.06 -11.23
N VAL A 51 -2.66 10.21 -10.56
CA VAL A 51 -2.29 8.89 -11.07
C VAL A 51 -2.81 7.89 -10.04
N PRO A 52 -3.78 7.04 -10.39
CA PRO A 52 -4.32 6.06 -9.46
C PRO A 52 -3.23 5.21 -8.82
N LEU A 53 -3.28 5.11 -7.50
CA LEU A 53 -2.21 4.58 -6.68
C LEU A 53 -2.31 3.08 -6.50
N THR A 54 -1.26 2.37 -6.88
CA THR A 54 -1.05 0.98 -6.50
C THR A 54 -0.79 0.94 -5.01
N THR A 55 -1.48 0.06 -4.29
CA THR A 55 -1.41 0.03 -2.83
C THR A 55 -1.68 -1.37 -2.31
N LEU A 56 -1.28 -1.61 -1.09
CA LEU A 56 -1.52 -2.87 -0.40
C LEU A 56 -2.75 -2.72 0.48
N ARG A 57 -3.81 -3.48 0.17
CA ARG A 57 -5.05 -3.48 0.96
C ARG A 57 -4.86 -4.36 2.18
N GLN A 58 -5.01 -3.79 3.34
CA GLN A 58 -4.99 -4.52 4.59
C GLN A 58 -6.38 -5.07 4.89
N PRO A 59 -6.48 -6.30 5.45
CA PRO A 59 -7.78 -6.87 5.83
C PRO A 59 -8.24 -6.28 7.17
N THR A 60 -8.62 -5.00 7.17
CA THR A 60 -8.89 -4.25 8.40
C THR A 60 -9.98 -4.86 9.28
N ARG A 61 -11.03 -5.39 8.65
CA ARG A 61 -12.12 -6.05 9.38
C ARG A 61 -11.61 -7.30 10.09
N GLU A 62 -10.86 -8.13 9.38
CA GLU A 62 -10.29 -9.36 9.92
C GLU A 62 -9.24 -9.06 10.99
N ILE A 63 -8.47 -8.00 10.82
CA ILE A 63 -7.50 -7.55 11.83
C ILE A 63 -8.24 -7.18 13.12
N GLY A 64 -9.30 -6.39 13.00
CA GLY A 64 -10.11 -6.00 14.15
C GLY A 64 -10.71 -7.18 14.87
N ALA A 65 -11.30 -8.11 14.11
CA ALA A 65 -11.90 -9.32 14.67
C ALA A 65 -10.87 -10.20 15.37
N ALA A 66 -9.72 -10.42 14.74
CA ALA A 66 -8.64 -11.23 15.31
C ALA A 66 -8.05 -10.58 16.56
N ALA A 67 -7.88 -9.26 16.55
CA ALA A 67 -7.36 -8.52 17.71
C ALA A 67 -8.33 -8.62 18.88
N PHE A 68 -9.62 -8.46 18.65
CA PHE A 68 -10.63 -8.56 19.68
C PHE A 68 -10.68 -9.97 20.27
N ALA A 69 -10.67 -10.99 19.42
CA ALA A 69 -10.66 -12.38 19.88
C ALA A 69 -9.41 -12.69 20.69
N ALA A 70 -8.24 -12.20 20.25
CA ALA A 70 -6.98 -12.38 20.97
C ALA A 70 -7.01 -11.69 22.34
N MET A 71 -7.62 -10.52 22.42
CA MET A 71 -7.78 -9.80 23.67
C MET A 71 -8.65 -10.58 24.65
N LEU A 72 -9.80 -11.08 24.20
CA LEU A 72 -10.68 -11.89 25.06
C LEU A 72 -9.98 -13.15 25.56
N ASP A 73 -9.23 -13.80 24.68
CA ASP A 73 -8.46 -14.98 25.04
C ASP A 73 -7.40 -14.64 26.10
N ARG A 74 -6.73 -13.50 25.95
CA ARG A 74 -5.71 -13.04 26.91
C ARG A 74 -6.33 -12.75 28.27
N VAL A 75 -7.51 -12.15 28.29
CA VAL A 75 -8.23 -11.89 29.55
C VAL A 75 -8.62 -13.19 30.23
N SER A 76 -9.07 -14.19 29.46
CA SER A 76 -9.48 -15.49 30.01
C SER A 76 -8.29 -16.34 30.42
N ARG A 77 -7.17 -16.25 29.73
CA ARG A 77 -5.96 -17.05 29.97
C ARG A 77 -4.73 -16.14 29.99
N PRO A 78 -4.52 -15.41 31.11
CA PRO A 78 -3.44 -14.40 31.14
C PRO A 78 -2.04 -15.00 30.94
N ASP A 79 -1.85 -16.27 31.23
CA ASP A 79 -0.56 -16.96 31.12
C ASP A 79 -0.38 -17.65 29.76
N ALA A 80 -1.33 -17.49 28.82
CA ALA A 80 -1.21 -18.11 27.51
C ALA A 80 0.03 -17.57 26.78
N PRO A 81 0.73 -18.41 25.98
CA PRO A 81 1.92 -17.97 25.25
C PRO A 81 1.62 -16.83 24.29
N VAL A 82 2.61 -15.99 24.07
CA VAL A 82 2.57 -14.96 23.03
C VAL A 82 2.51 -15.64 21.66
N ARG A 83 1.70 -15.11 20.76
CA ARG A 83 1.57 -15.63 19.41
C ARG A 83 1.44 -14.49 18.41
N ASP A 84 1.89 -14.73 17.20
CA ASP A 84 1.68 -13.83 16.07
C ASP A 84 0.54 -14.39 15.21
N ILE A 85 -0.36 -13.51 14.79
CA ILE A 85 -1.46 -13.86 13.91
C ILE A 85 -1.23 -13.12 12.60
N LEU A 86 -0.89 -13.86 11.55
CA LEU A 86 -0.65 -13.29 10.24
C LEU A 86 -1.93 -13.36 9.40
N LEU A 87 -2.32 -12.21 8.85
CA LEU A 87 -3.49 -12.11 7.98
C LEU A 87 -3.02 -11.73 6.59
N GLN A 88 -3.71 -12.25 5.59
CA GLN A 88 -3.33 -12.05 4.21
C GLN A 88 -3.73 -10.64 3.74
N THR A 89 -2.78 -9.91 3.17
CA THR A 89 -3.01 -8.65 2.50
C THR A 89 -3.24 -8.87 1.01
N GLN A 90 -3.73 -7.84 0.31
CA GLN A 90 -3.99 -7.91 -1.12
C GLN A 90 -3.34 -6.74 -1.83
N LEU A 91 -2.55 -7.03 -2.85
CA LEU A 91 -1.97 -5.98 -3.70
C LEU A 91 -3.03 -5.51 -4.70
N VAL A 92 -3.31 -4.21 -4.68
CA VAL A 92 -4.25 -3.58 -5.61
C VAL A 92 -3.42 -2.80 -6.63
N VAL A 93 -3.29 -3.36 -7.82
CA VAL A 93 -2.46 -2.79 -8.88
C VAL A 93 -3.26 -1.73 -9.62
N ARG A 94 -2.71 -0.50 -9.64
CA ARG A 94 -3.25 0.63 -10.40
C ARG A 94 -2.13 1.18 -11.30
N ARG A 95 -2.15 2.45 -11.61
CA ARG A 95 -1.24 3.01 -12.61
C ARG A 95 0.11 3.48 -12.06
N SER A 96 0.19 3.83 -10.79
CA SER A 96 1.37 4.50 -10.22
C SER A 96 2.61 3.63 -10.16
N CYS A 97 2.48 2.31 -10.25
CA CYS A 97 3.62 1.39 -10.24
C CYS A 97 4.15 1.07 -11.63
N GLY A 98 3.58 1.67 -12.67
CA GLY A 98 4.00 1.43 -14.04
C GLY A 98 3.38 0.20 -14.69
N ALA A 99 2.56 -0.56 -13.98
CA ALA A 99 1.83 -1.67 -14.59
C ALA A 99 0.71 -1.11 -15.46
N SER A 100 0.52 -1.71 -16.62
CA SER A 100 -0.65 -1.43 -17.44
C SER A 100 -1.83 -2.21 -16.87
N VAL A 101 -2.83 -1.50 -16.35
CA VAL A 101 -3.99 -2.15 -15.72
C VAL A 101 -4.68 -3.09 -16.70
N ASN A 102 -4.77 -2.68 -17.97
CA ASN A 102 -5.38 -3.51 -18.99
C ASN A 102 -4.46 -4.64 -19.47
N GLY A 103 -3.15 -4.42 -19.47
CA GLY A 103 -2.17 -5.40 -19.88
C GLY A 103 -1.66 -6.27 -18.74
N ALA A 104 -1.75 -5.81 -17.50
CA ALA A 104 -1.22 -6.54 -16.36
C ALA A 104 -1.84 -7.93 -16.23
N ALA A 105 -3.15 -8.02 -16.44
CA ALA A 105 -3.86 -9.31 -16.42
C ALA A 105 -3.40 -10.24 -17.53
N LYS A 106 -2.97 -9.68 -18.67
CA LYS A 106 -2.53 -10.47 -19.82
C LYS A 106 -1.08 -10.93 -19.69
N THR A 107 -0.25 -10.11 -19.09
CA THR A 107 1.18 -10.37 -19.02
C THR A 107 1.59 -11.23 -17.83
N ARG A 108 0.69 -11.43 -16.91
CA ARG A 108 0.97 -12.19 -15.70
C ARG A 108 0.44 -13.61 -15.73
N ASP A 109 -0.24 -13.93 -16.77
CA ASP A 109 -0.80 -15.28 -16.95
C ASP A 109 0.29 -16.29 -17.27
#